data_e353cdca59a5312ae9c9ce349463095e
#
_entry.id   e353cdca59a5312ae9c9ce349463095e
#
_cell.length_a   1.000
_cell.length_b   1.000
_cell.length_c   1.000
_cell.angle_alpha   90.00
_cell.angle_beta   90.00
_cell.angle_gamma   90.00
#
_symmetry.space_group_name_H-M   'P 1'
#
loop_
_entity.id
_entity.type
_entity.pdbx_description
1 polymer ?
#
loop_
_entity_poly.entity_id
_entity_poly.type
_entity_poly.pdbx_seq_one_letter_code
_entity_poly.pdbx_strand_id
1 'polypeptide(L)'
;MIRAIVFDLDNTLVDFMRMKDDAVRAAIEGMIDAGLNLPRETVRARIDAIYQERGLEFQQVFDVLLEREFGQVDPRILASGIIAYRRARASALTLYPHTQLALHELVRRGIRLGVVSDAPRMQVWLRLCELSLQHTFDAVVTFDDTRERKPGAAPFREVLSRLGVPATEALMVGDWAERDVVGGRSLGMKTAFARYGDTFETQESGADFDIDDIFELVGIADRINGATGSAAPPVGAPARPPAPAR
;
A
#
# COMPACT_ATOMS: atom_id res chain seq x y z
N MET A 1 -3.96 -25.32 1.39
CA MET A 1 -2.87 -24.79 2.24
C MET A 1 -2.50 -23.42 1.71
N ILE A 2 -2.28 -22.42 2.58
CA ILE A 2 -1.76 -21.10 2.20
C ILE A 2 -0.24 -21.10 2.35
N ARG A 3 0.46 -20.83 1.26
CA ARG A 3 1.94 -20.77 1.18
C ARG A 3 2.44 -19.36 0.95
N ALA A 4 1.58 -18.46 0.50
CA ALA A 4 1.91 -17.06 0.33
C ALA A 4 0.74 -16.15 0.73
N ILE A 5 1.08 -14.96 1.23
CA ILE A 5 0.14 -13.86 1.42
C ILE A 5 0.64 -12.67 0.62
N VAL A 6 -0.25 -12.13 -0.19
CA VAL A 6 -0.02 -10.95 -1.02
C VAL A 6 -0.80 -9.79 -0.41
N PHE A 7 -0.11 -8.72 -0.10
CA PHE A 7 -0.69 -7.52 0.50
C PHE A 7 -0.81 -6.39 -0.53
N ASP A 8 -1.88 -5.65 -0.49
CA ASP A 8 -1.83 -4.26 -0.88
C ASP A 8 -0.94 -3.47 0.11
N LEU A 9 -0.48 -2.29 -0.27
CA LEU A 9 0.40 -1.48 0.58
C LEU A 9 -0.37 -0.37 1.30
N ASP A 10 -0.99 0.51 0.53
CA ASP A 10 -1.61 1.73 1.00
C ASP A 10 -2.99 1.45 1.62
N ASN A 11 -3.23 1.93 2.84
CA ASN A 11 -4.38 1.62 3.67
C ASN A 11 -4.55 0.13 4.06
N THR A 12 -3.60 -0.72 3.71
CA THR A 12 -3.57 -2.13 4.13
C THR A 12 -2.43 -2.40 5.10
N LEU A 13 -1.21 -2.04 4.77
CA LEU A 13 -0.06 -2.12 5.66
C LEU A 13 0.25 -0.78 6.32
N VAL A 14 0.02 0.31 5.61
CA VAL A 14 0.30 1.68 6.03
C VAL A 14 -0.96 2.54 6.01
N ASP A 15 -1.11 3.42 7.00
CA ASP A 15 -2.19 4.42 7.06
C ASP A 15 -1.87 5.58 6.09
N PHE A 16 -2.07 5.28 4.79
CA PHE A 16 -1.70 6.20 3.71
C PHE A 16 -2.58 7.45 3.66
N MET A 17 -3.89 7.29 3.82
CA MET A 17 -4.80 8.43 3.70
C MET A 17 -4.60 9.42 4.84
N ARG A 18 -4.37 8.97 6.07
CA ARG A 18 -4.02 9.83 7.18
C ARG A 18 -2.70 10.56 6.95
N MET A 19 -1.65 9.82 6.55
CA MET A 19 -0.36 10.43 6.21
C MET A 19 -0.51 11.49 5.12
N LYS A 20 -1.30 11.21 4.08
CA LYS A 20 -1.55 12.12 2.97
C LYS A 20 -2.25 13.39 3.43
N ASP A 21 -3.29 13.24 4.27
CA ASP A 21 -4.05 14.36 4.82
C ASP A 21 -3.17 15.27 5.69
N ASP A 22 -2.39 14.69 6.60
CA ASP A 22 -1.45 15.41 7.45
C ASP A 22 -0.39 16.16 6.64
N ALA A 23 0.14 15.53 5.59
CA ALA A 23 1.15 16.14 4.72
C ALA A 23 0.58 17.30 3.89
N VAL A 24 -0.63 17.15 3.33
CA VAL A 24 -1.30 18.22 2.59
C VAL A 24 -1.64 19.39 3.51
N ARG A 25 -2.16 19.13 4.71
CA ARG A 25 -2.44 20.17 5.70
C ARG A 25 -1.18 20.96 6.05
N ALA A 26 -0.08 20.29 6.33
CA ALA A 26 1.18 20.95 6.61
C ALA A 26 1.70 21.78 5.43
N ALA A 27 1.55 21.29 4.20
CA ALA A 27 1.92 22.03 3.00
C ALA A 27 1.12 23.33 2.85
N ILE A 28 -0.19 23.28 3.10
CA ILE A 28 -1.08 24.44 3.05
C ILE A 28 -0.59 25.50 4.05
N GLU A 29 -0.35 25.12 5.31
CA GLU A 29 0.19 26.05 6.31
C GLU A 29 1.53 26.64 5.87
N GLY A 30 2.45 25.83 5.39
CA GLY A 30 3.75 26.30 4.93
C GLY A 30 3.66 27.27 3.73
N MET A 31 2.72 27.07 2.82
CA MET A 31 2.47 27.98 1.70
C MET A 31 1.85 29.30 2.18
N ILE A 32 0.89 29.26 3.10
CA ILE A 32 0.27 30.46 3.68
C ILE A 32 1.29 31.29 4.45
N ASP A 33 2.09 30.67 5.29
CA ASP A 33 3.18 31.34 6.03
C ASP A 33 4.20 31.99 5.10
N ALA A 34 4.41 31.41 3.91
CA ALA A 34 5.26 31.99 2.87
C ALA A 34 4.62 33.09 2.03
N GLY A 35 3.34 33.39 2.28
CA GLY A 35 2.62 34.50 1.63
C GLY A 35 1.55 34.09 0.61
N LEU A 36 1.13 32.83 0.60
CA LEU A 36 -0.06 32.41 -0.17
C LEU A 36 -1.31 33.08 0.41
N ASN A 37 -1.87 34.02 -0.34
CA ASN A 37 -3.04 34.79 0.11
C ASN A 37 -4.35 34.17 -0.35
N LEU A 38 -4.65 32.98 0.17
CA LEU A 38 -5.93 32.28 -0.01
C LEU A 38 -6.37 31.63 1.31
N PRO A 39 -7.68 31.51 1.57
CA PRO A 39 -8.19 30.75 2.72
C PRO A 39 -7.78 29.25 2.66
N ARG A 40 -7.49 28.65 3.81
CA ARG A 40 -7.08 27.23 3.93
C ARG A 40 -8.02 26.28 3.21
N GLU A 41 -9.31 26.45 3.43
CA GLU A 41 -10.36 25.61 2.85
C GLU A 41 -10.38 25.72 1.32
N THR A 42 -10.12 26.92 0.80
CA THR A 42 -10.01 27.14 -0.66
C THR A 42 -8.80 26.41 -1.22
N VAL A 43 -7.63 26.55 -0.59
CA VAL A 43 -6.41 25.85 -1.01
C VAL A 43 -6.62 24.35 -0.95
N ARG A 44 -7.21 23.84 0.13
CA ARG A 44 -7.53 22.41 0.27
C ARG A 44 -8.44 21.92 -0.84
N ALA A 45 -9.54 22.59 -1.11
CA ALA A 45 -10.48 22.19 -2.16
C ALA A 45 -9.82 22.17 -3.56
N ARG A 46 -8.91 23.13 -3.84
CA ARG A 46 -8.16 23.17 -5.10
C ARG A 46 -7.19 22.00 -5.22
N ILE A 47 -6.46 21.67 -4.14
CA ILE A 47 -5.56 20.50 -4.10
C ILE A 47 -6.34 19.21 -4.30
N ASP A 48 -7.48 19.04 -3.62
CA ASP A 48 -8.31 17.86 -3.75
C ASP A 48 -8.85 17.70 -5.18
N ALA A 49 -9.27 18.81 -5.82
CA ALA A 49 -9.70 18.80 -7.23
C ALA A 49 -8.55 18.34 -8.18
N ILE A 50 -7.31 18.79 -7.94
CA ILE A 50 -6.15 18.36 -8.73
C ILE A 50 -5.88 16.88 -8.52
N TYR A 51 -5.97 16.36 -7.28
CA TYR A 51 -5.81 14.95 -7.00
C TYR A 51 -6.93 14.08 -7.61
N GLN A 52 -8.16 14.57 -7.64
CA GLN A 52 -9.25 13.88 -8.36
C GLN A 52 -8.98 13.79 -9.86
N GLU A 53 -8.43 14.84 -10.46
CA GLU A 53 -8.11 14.89 -11.90
C GLU A 53 -6.87 14.06 -12.26
N ARG A 54 -5.80 14.14 -11.45
CA ARG A 54 -4.47 13.61 -11.78
C ARG A 54 -4.08 12.35 -11.00
N GLY A 55 -4.86 11.97 -9.99
CA GLY A 55 -4.56 10.87 -9.07
C GLY A 55 -3.75 11.32 -7.84
N LEU A 56 -3.90 10.55 -6.75
CA LEU A 56 -3.27 10.86 -5.44
C LEU A 56 -1.74 10.84 -5.47
N GLU A 57 -1.13 10.15 -6.44
CA GLU A 57 0.32 10.06 -6.61
C GLU A 57 0.92 11.18 -7.47
N PHE A 58 0.11 12.15 -7.90
CA PHE A 58 0.60 13.27 -8.68
C PHE A 58 1.52 14.17 -7.86
N GLN A 59 2.78 14.32 -8.31
CA GLN A 59 3.84 14.96 -7.52
C GLN A 59 3.87 16.50 -7.64
N GLN A 60 3.31 17.07 -8.71
CA GLN A 60 3.39 18.49 -9.03
C GLN A 60 2.09 19.24 -8.65
N VAL A 61 1.39 18.79 -7.60
CA VAL A 61 0.09 19.34 -7.21
C VAL A 61 0.19 20.81 -6.80
N PHE A 62 1.26 21.20 -6.11
CA PHE A 62 1.46 22.58 -5.64
C PHE A 62 1.87 23.50 -6.78
N ASP A 63 2.65 23.03 -7.75
CA ASP A 63 2.98 23.75 -8.97
C ASP A 63 1.71 24.10 -9.74
N VAL A 64 0.87 23.10 -10.01
CA VAL A 64 -0.40 23.26 -10.72
C VAL A 64 -1.36 24.16 -9.96
N LEU A 65 -1.42 24.05 -8.63
CA LEU A 65 -2.23 24.94 -7.80
C LEU A 65 -1.82 26.40 -8.02
N LEU A 66 -0.54 26.72 -7.84
CA LEU A 66 -0.04 28.08 -7.94
C LEU A 66 -0.20 28.66 -9.36
N GLU A 67 0.07 27.84 -10.38
CA GLU A 67 -0.10 28.24 -11.77
C GLU A 67 -1.58 28.54 -12.11
N ARG A 68 -2.52 27.72 -11.65
CA ARG A 68 -3.96 27.92 -11.89
C ARG A 68 -4.52 29.15 -11.19
N GLU A 69 -4.07 29.44 -9.96
CA GLU A 69 -4.61 30.53 -9.15
C GLU A 69 -3.96 31.88 -9.48
N PHE A 70 -2.68 31.91 -9.86
CA PHE A 70 -1.94 33.16 -10.01
C PHE A 70 -1.29 33.34 -11.41
N GLY A 71 -1.42 32.37 -12.30
CA GLY A 71 -0.81 32.39 -13.62
C GLY A 71 0.72 32.27 -13.61
N GLN A 72 1.32 32.08 -12.43
CA GLN A 72 2.75 31.90 -12.24
C GLN A 72 3.04 31.15 -10.94
N VAL A 73 4.20 30.51 -10.87
CA VAL A 73 4.65 29.80 -9.68
C VAL A 73 5.65 30.66 -8.91
N ASP A 74 5.28 31.12 -7.70
CA ASP A 74 6.24 31.74 -6.78
C ASP A 74 7.10 30.62 -6.14
N PRO A 75 8.43 30.59 -6.40
CA PRO A 75 9.29 29.52 -5.92
C PRO A 75 9.44 29.50 -4.40
N ARG A 76 9.26 30.62 -3.70
CA ARG A 76 9.29 30.70 -2.25
C ARG A 76 8.09 30.00 -1.63
N ILE A 77 6.90 30.27 -2.14
CA ILE A 77 5.63 29.63 -1.68
C ILE A 77 5.68 28.13 -1.99
N LEU A 78 6.05 27.77 -3.23
CA LEU A 78 6.20 26.39 -3.65
C LEU A 78 7.19 25.61 -2.76
N ALA A 79 8.39 26.15 -2.57
CA ALA A 79 9.41 25.50 -1.76
C ALA A 79 8.98 25.30 -0.30
N SER A 80 8.29 26.29 0.29
CA SER A 80 7.75 26.19 1.65
C SER A 80 6.72 25.06 1.76
N GLY A 81 5.78 24.97 0.81
CA GLY A 81 4.81 23.87 0.75
C GLY A 81 5.47 22.51 0.60
N ILE A 82 6.42 22.36 -0.33
CA ILE A 82 7.13 21.09 -0.55
C ILE A 82 7.88 20.65 0.71
N ILE A 83 8.60 21.56 1.39
CA ILE A 83 9.37 21.21 2.60
C ILE A 83 8.44 20.82 3.74
N ALA A 84 7.34 21.57 3.96
CA ALA A 84 6.36 21.25 4.98
C ALA A 84 5.69 19.90 4.70
N TYR A 85 5.28 19.64 3.45
CA TYR A 85 4.75 18.35 3.02
C TYR A 85 5.69 17.20 3.33
N ARG A 86 6.96 17.31 2.91
CA ARG A 86 7.95 16.23 3.08
C ARG A 86 8.20 15.91 4.56
N ARG A 87 8.29 16.94 5.41
CA ARG A 87 8.49 16.75 6.87
C ARG A 87 7.30 16.06 7.51
N ALA A 88 6.10 16.54 7.24
CA ALA A 88 4.88 15.95 7.77
C ALA A 88 4.68 14.52 7.27
N ARG A 89 4.89 14.27 5.96
CA ARG A 89 4.82 12.93 5.37
C ARG A 89 5.75 11.96 6.09
N ALA A 90 7.02 12.31 6.28
CA ALA A 90 7.99 11.42 6.93
C ALA A 90 7.65 11.12 8.39
N SER A 91 7.01 12.06 9.11
CA SER A 91 6.59 11.85 10.50
C SER A 91 5.25 11.12 10.65
N ALA A 92 4.37 11.24 9.65
CA ALA A 92 3.02 10.66 9.70
C ALA A 92 2.92 9.28 9.05
N LEU A 93 3.93 8.85 8.26
CA LEU A 93 3.92 7.52 7.65
C LEU A 93 4.11 6.46 8.74
N THR A 94 3.06 5.74 9.03
CA THR A 94 3.04 4.71 10.07
C THR A 94 2.38 3.43 9.56
N LEU A 95 2.81 2.31 10.10
CA LEU A 95 2.12 1.03 9.91
C LEU A 95 0.82 1.00 10.71
N TYR A 96 -0.17 0.28 10.23
CA TYR A 96 -1.30 -0.09 11.06
C TYR A 96 -0.83 -0.91 12.28
N PRO A 97 -1.58 -0.84 13.40
CA PRO A 97 -1.27 -1.64 14.59
C PRO A 97 -1.03 -3.11 14.24
N HIS A 98 -0.12 -3.74 14.95
CA HIS A 98 0.24 -5.15 14.85
C HIS A 98 0.84 -5.60 13.50
N THR A 99 1.01 -4.73 12.49
CA THR A 99 1.52 -5.10 11.16
C THR A 99 2.88 -5.79 11.24
N GLN A 100 3.86 -5.22 11.94
CA GLN A 100 5.19 -5.86 12.05
C GLN A 100 5.12 -7.22 12.74
N LEU A 101 4.30 -7.35 13.77
CA LEU A 101 4.13 -8.62 14.48
C LEU A 101 3.48 -9.67 13.59
N ALA A 102 2.43 -9.29 12.85
CA ALA A 102 1.76 -10.19 11.90
C ALA A 102 2.72 -10.69 10.82
N LEU A 103 3.46 -9.78 10.16
CA LEU A 103 4.43 -10.14 9.12
C LEU A 103 5.51 -11.08 9.67
N HIS A 104 6.03 -10.81 10.87
CA HIS A 104 7.01 -11.66 11.52
C HIS A 104 6.47 -13.08 11.81
N GLU A 105 5.26 -13.17 12.37
CA GLU A 105 4.63 -14.44 12.69
C GLU A 105 4.29 -15.28 11.43
N LEU A 106 3.92 -14.61 10.33
CA LEU A 106 3.67 -15.28 9.04
C LEU A 106 4.98 -15.84 8.44
N VAL A 107 6.07 -15.05 8.48
CA VAL A 107 7.41 -15.51 8.04
C VAL A 107 7.88 -16.71 8.85
N ARG A 108 7.70 -16.70 10.18
CA ARG A 108 8.05 -17.83 11.05
C ARG A 108 7.29 -19.12 10.70
N ARG A 109 6.12 -19.03 10.12
CA ARG A 109 5.31 -20.15 9.61
C ARG A 109 5.74 -20.62 8.22
N GLY A 110 6.78 -20.01 7.65
CA GLY A 110 7.25 -20.32 6.31
C GLY A 110 6.36 -19.79 5.19
N ILE A 111 5.47 -18.84 5.49
CA ILE A 111 4.61 -18.20 4.51
C ILE A 111 5.42 -17.12 3.78
N ARG A 112 5.41 -17.15 2.45
CA ARG A 112 6.03 -16.12 1.61
C ARG A 112 5.16 -14.87 1.61
N LEU A 113 5.81 -13.70 1.62
CA LEU A 113 5.12 -12.42 1.65
C LEU A 113 5.36 -11.66 0.34
N GLY A 114 4.28 -11.18 -0.27
CA GLY A 114 4.35 -10.32 -1.45
C GLY A 114 3.60 -9.03 -1.25
N VAL A 115 3.96 -8.00 -2.03
CA VAL A 115 3.23 -6.73 -2.14
C VAL A 115 2.80 -6.53 -3.58
N VAL A 116 1.55 -6.09 -3.77
CA VAL A 116 1.03 -5.59 -5.05
C VAL A 116 0.42 -4.22 -4.84
N SER A 117 1.03 -3.19 -5.42
CA SER A 117 0.56 -1.80 -5.27
C SER A 117 0.35 -1.12 -6.63
N ASP A 118 -0.71 -0.31 -6.73
CA ASP A 118 -1.00 0.52 -7.90
C ASP A 118 -0.16 1.82 -7.94
N ALA A 119 0.65 2.05 -6.91
CA ALA A 119 1.54 3.20 -6.85
C ALA A 119 2.78 3.02 -7.75
N PRO A 120 3.40 4.14 -8.20
CA PRO A 120 4.68 4.11 -8.90
C PRO A 120 5.78 3.44 -8.07
N ARG A 121 6.68 2.71 -8.72
CA ARG A 121 7.76 1.94 -8.10
C ARG A 121 8.53 2.73 -7.06
N MET A 122 8.96 3.93 -7.39
CA MET A 122 9.74 4.75 -6.47
C MET A 122 8.96 5.09 -5.20
N GLN A 123 7.65 5.36 -5.31
CA GLN A 123 6.81 5.69 -4.16
C GLN A 123 6.62 4.48 -3.22
N VAL A 124 6.44 3.28 -3.80
CA VAL A 124 6.37 2.03 -3.03
C VAL A 124 7.67 1.80 -2.25
N TRP A 125 8.82 1.88 -2.92
CA TRP A 125 10.11 1.65 -2.27
C TRP A 125 10.45 2.71 -1.22
N LEU A 126 10.10 3.98 -1.44
CA LEU A 126 10.26 5.02 -0.42
C LEU A 126 9.48 4.67 0.86
N ARG A 127 8.20 4.23 0.74
CA ARG A 127 7.40 3.80 1.89
C ARG A 127 8.01 2.59 2.60
N LEU A 128 8.39 1.56 1.84
CA LEU A 128 8.98 0.36 2.42
C LEU A 128 10.31 0.65 3.14
N CYS A 129 11.15 1.53 2.58
CA CYS A 129 12.42 1.93 3.21
C CYS A 129 12.20 2.79 4.46
N GLU A 130 11.30 3.77 4.40
CA GLU A 130 10.96 4.63 5.55
C GLU A 130 10.44 3.81 6.74
N LEU A 131 9.73 2.70 6.46
CA LEU A 131 9.16 1.79 7.45
C LEU A 131 10.08 0.60 7.81
N SER A 132 11.31 0.57 7.26
CA SER A 132 12.27 -0.53 7.45
C SER A 132 11.75 -1.91 6.98
N LEU A 133 10.87 -1.92 5.99
CA LEU A 133 10.27 -3.13 5.41
C LEU A 133 10.93 -3.57 4.10
N GLN A 134 12.00 -2.92 3.63
CA GLN A 134 12.65 -3.17 2.34
C GLN A 134 13.22 -4.59 2.17
N HIS A 135 13.34 -5.35 3.25
CA HIS A 135 13.83 -6.73 3.25
C HIS A 135 12.80 -7.75 3.74
N THR A 136 11.56 -7.33 3.94
CA THR A 136 10.51 -8.17 4.54
C THR A 136 9.80 -9.02 3.50
N PHE A 137 9.64 -8.51 2.28
CA PHE A 137 8.85 -9.16 1.25
C PHE A 137 9.72 -9.94 0.26
N ASP A 138 9.27 -11.14 -0.09
CA ASP A 138 9.91 -11.99 -1.11
C ASP A 138 9.63 -11.47 -2.54
N ALA A 139 8.53 -10.74 -2.74
CA ALA A 139 8.18 -10.11 -4.00
C ALA A 139 7.48 -8.76 -3.78
N VAL A 140 7.85 -7.77 -4.59
CA VAL A 140 7.18 -6.46 -4.65
C VAL A 140 6.85 -6.17 -6.10
N VAL A 141 5.56 -5.99 -6.38
CA VAL A 141 5.03 -5.65 -7.71
C VAL A 141 4.34 -4.30 -7.62
N THR A 142 4.68 -3.41 -8.53
CA THR A 142 4.21 -2.03 -8.59
C THR A 142 3.53 -1.76 -9.92
N PHE A 143 2.85 -0.63 -10.07
CA PHE A 143 2.30 -0.21 -11.36
C PHE A 143 3.34 -0.25 -12.49
N ASP A 144 4.60 0.12 -12.20
CA ASP A 144 5.65 0.15 -13.22
C ASP A 144 6.06 -1.22 -13.75
N ASP A 145 5.79 -2.30 -13.01
CA ASP A 145 6.14 -3.65 -13.43
C ASP A 145 5.20 -4.19 -14.50
N THR A 146 3.91 -3.84 -14.44
CA THR A 146 2.89 -4.42 -15.32
C THR A 146 2.17 -3.40 -16.20
N ARG A 147 2.22 -2.11 -15.84
CA ARG A 147 1.45 -1.03 -16.46
C ARG A 147 -0.07 -1.24 -16.41
N GLU A 148 -0.50 -2.17 -15.59
CA GLU A 148 -1.90 -2.48 -15.33
C GLU A 148 -2.18 -2.30 -13.84
N ARG A 149 -3.35 -1.75 -13.51
CA ARG A 149 -3.80 -1.59 -12.12
C ARG A 149 -4.72 -2.72 -11.72
N LYS A 150 -4.81 -2.99 -10.43
CA LYS A 150 -5.86 -3.82 -9.84
C LYS A 150 -7.25 -3.23 -10.19
N PRO A 151 -8.26 -4.04 -10.51
CA PRO A 151 -8.34 -5.49 -10.42
C PRO A 151 -7.81 -6.26 -11.66
N GLY A 152 -7.10 -5.62 -12.57
CA GLY A 152 -6.50 -6.29 -13.71
C GLY A 152 -5.62 -7.48 -13.30
N ALA A 153 -5.53 -8.49 -14.14
CA ALA A 153 -4.91 -9.76 -13.78
C ALA A 153 -3.37 -9.73 -13.74
N ALA A 154 -2.74 -8.80 -14.49
CA ALA A 154 -1.29 -8.80 -14.67
C ALA A 154 -0.52 -8.61 -13.34
N PRO A 155 -0.85 -7.64 -12.44
CA PRO A 155 -0.11 -7.49 -11.19
C PRO A 155 -0.19 -8.71 -10.27
N PHE A 156 -1.35 -9.38 -10.23
CA PHE A 156 -1.50 -10.59 -9.41
C PHE A 156 -0.72 -11.78 -9.99
N ARG A 157 -0.75 -11.98 -11.32
CA ARG A 157 0.05 -13.02 -11.98
C ARG A 157 1.53 -12.81 -11.76
N GLU A 158 1.98 -11.58 -11.85
CA GLU A 158 3.39 -11.22 -11.68
C GLU A 158 3.87 -11.53 -10.26
N VAL A 159 3.11 -11.10 -9.23
CA VAL A 159 3.51 -11.40 -7.84
C VAL A 159 3.48 -12.89 -7.55
N LEU A 160 2.47 -13.64 -8.01
CA LEU A 160 2.41 -15.10 -7.85
C LEU A 160 3.59 -15.81 -8.53
N SER A 161 3.96 -15.35 -9.72
CA SER A 161 5.14 -15.85 -10.46
C SER A 161 6.42 -15.63 -9.67
N ARG A 162 6.65 -14.42 -9.15
CA ARG A 162 7.83 -14.10 -8.32
C ARG A 162 7.87 -14.89 -7.02
N LEU A 163 6.70 -15.11 -6.40
CA LEU A 163 6.57 -15.93 -5.21
C LEU A 163 6.68 -17.44 -5.49
N GLY A 164 6.51 -17.88 -6.74
CA GLY A 164 6.56 -19.29 -7.11
C GLY A 164 5.46 -20.12 -6.47
N VAL A 165 4.24 -19.58 -6.37
CA VAL A 165 3.07 -20.26 -5.82
C VAL A 165 1.87 -20.16 -6.77
N PRO A 166 1.02 -21.19 -6.85
CA PRO A 166 -0.23 -21.10 -7.58
C PRO A 166 -1.23 -20.21 -6.81
N ALA A 167 -2.16 -19.57 -7.52
CA ALA A 167 -3.15 -18.69 -6.94
C ALA A 167 -3.98 -19.36 -5.83
N THR A 168 -4.28 -20.64 -5.97
CA THR A 168 -5.06 -21.45 -4.98
C THR A 168 -4.34 -21.65 -3.63
N GLU A 169 -3.03 -21.38 -3.57
CA GLU A 169 -2.20 -21.45 -2.37
C GLU A 169 -1.82 -20.05 -1.84
N ALA A 170 -2.43 -19.01 -2.39
CA ALA A 170 -2.20 -17.63 -2.01
C ALA A 170 -3.46 -16.96 -1.43
N LEU A 171 -3.25 -16.02 -0.51
CA LEU A 171 -4.27 -15.15 0.07
C LEU A 171 -3.94 -13.72 -0.34
N MET A 172 -4.88 -13.01 -0.98
CA MET A 172 -4.79 -11.57 -1.20
C MET A 172 -5.42 -10.81 -0.04
N VAL A 173 -4.74 -9.78 0.44
CA VAL A 173 -5.19 -8.91 1.53
C VAL A 173 -5.18 -7.46 1.06
N GLY A 174 -6.29 -6.77 1.16
CA GLY A 174 -6.40 -5.36 0.77
C GLY A 174 -7.64 -4.69 1.34
N ASP A 175 -7.64 -3.34 1.31
CA ASP A 175 -8.71 -2.48 1.82
C ASP A 175 -9.73 -2.05 0.76
N TRP A 176 -9.46 -2.31 -0.52
CA TRP A 176 -10.33 -1.91 -1.61
C TRP A 176 -10.98 -3.12 -2.29
N ALA A 177 -12.25 -3.39 -1.93
CA ALA A 177 -12.97 -4.59 -2.37
C ALA A 177 -12.98 -4.76 -3.90
N GLU A 178 -13.29 -3.70 -4.68
CA GLU A 178 -13.34 -3.79 -6.15
C GLU A 178 -11.98 -4.04 -6.80
N ARG A 179 -10.89 -3.72 -6.13
CA ARG A 179 -9.53 -3.91 -6.66
C ARG A 179 -8.89 -5.17 -6.15
N ASP A 180 -8.83 -5.34 -4.84
CA ASP A 180 -8.05 -6.39 -4.20
C ASP A 180 -8.83 -7.71 -4.14
N VAL A 181 -10.07 -7.63 -3.65
CA VAL A 181 -10.92 -8.83 -3.49
C VAL A 181 -11.35 -9.35 -4.86
N VAL A 182 -11.91 -8.48 -5.72
CA VAL A 182 -12.33 -8.88 -7.07
C VAL A 182 -11.13 -9.38 -7.88
N GLY A 183 -9.99 -8.67 -7.84
CA GLY A 183 -8.79 -9.06 -8.57
C GLY A 183 -8.22 -10.40 -8.12
N GLY A 184 -8.03 -10.60 -6.81
CA GLY A 184 -7.53 -11.86 -6.25
C GLY A 184 -8.45 -13.05 -6.56
N ARG A 185 -9.75 -12.88 -6.34
CA ARG A 185 -10.76 -13.92 -6.63
C ARG A 185 -10.82 -14.32 -8.09
N SER A 186 -10.66 -13.38 -9.02
CA SER A 186 -10.66 -13.64 -10.46
C SER A 186 -9.60 -14.66 -10.90
N LEU A 187 -8.54 -14.79 -10.12
CA LEU A 187 -7.44 -15.74 -10.35
C LEU A 187 -7.51 -17.00 -9.47
N GLY A 188 -8.52 -17.08 -8.59
CA GLY A 188 -8.68 -18.21 -7.68
C GLY A 188 -7.87 -18.11 -6.39
N MET A 189 -7.38 -16.94 -6.04
CA MET A 189 -6.81 -16.66 -4.72
C MET A 189 -7.93 -16.64 -3.67
N LYS A 190 -7.58 -17.00 -2.43
CA LYS A 190 -8.40 -16.58 -1.28
C LYS A 190 -8.22 -15.10 -1.04
N THR A 191 -9.19 -14.47 -0.37
CA THR A 191 -9.18 -13.02 -0.15
C THR A 191 -9.53 -12.68 1.30
N ALA A 192 -8.84 -11.66 1.83
CA ALA A 192 -9.16 -11.04 3.10
C ALA A 192 -9.30 -9.53 2.90
N PHE A 193 -10.41 -8.98 3.36
CA PHE A 193 -10.68 -7.55 3.29
C PHE A 193 -10.25 -6.87 4.59
N ALA A 194 -9.37 -5.87 4.49
CA ALA A 194 -8.84 -5.10 5.60
C ALA A 194 -9.80 -3.96 5.97
N ARG A 195 -10.82 -4.24 6.81
CA ARG A 195 -11.83 -3.24 7.22
C ARG A 195 -11.22 -2.03 7.90
N TYR A 196 -10.14 -2.21 8.64
CA TYR A 196 -9.45 -1.13 9.34
C TYR A 196 -8.86 -0.07 8.40
N GLY A 197 -8.65 -0.41 7.13
CA GLY A 197 -8.13 0.49 6.10
C GLY A 197 -9.18 1.01 5.12
N ASP A 198 -10.40 0.51 5.21
CA ASP A 198 -11.49 0.87 4.30
C ASP A 198 -11.84 2.36 4.38
N THR A 199 -11.69 3.06 3.27
CA THR A 199 -12.04 4.48 3.11
C THR A 199 -13.30 4.70 2.27
N PHE A 200 -13.98 3.61 1.88
CA PHE A 200 -15.15 3.64 0.98
C PHE A 200 -16.46 3.25 1.69
N GLU A 201 -16.42 2.98 3.00
CA GLU A 201 -17.57 2.52 3.78
C GLU A 201 -18.21 1.26 3.19
N THR A 202 -17.37 0.31 2.77
CA THR A 202 -17.77 -0.94 2.11
C THR A 202 -18.67 -1.79 3.01
N GLN A 203 -19.92 -2.00 2.61
CA GLN A 203 -20.87 -2.79 3.39
C GLN A 203 -20.59 -4.29 3.22
N GLU A 204 -20.48 -4.76 1.98
CA GLU A 204 -20.18 -6.14 1.62
C GLU A 204 -18.90 -6.19 0.79
N SER A 205 -17.83 -6.73 1.37
CA SER A 205 -16.53 -6.83 0.69
C SER A 205 -16.49 -7.93 -0.37
N GLY A 206 -17.31 -8.97 -0.18
CA GLY A 206 -17.27 -10.18 -0.97
C GLY A 206 -16.03 -11.03 -0.76
N ALA A 207 -15.18 -10.73 0.22
CA ALA A 207 -14.00 -11.51 0.55
C ALA A 207 -14.34 -12.84 1.26
N ASP A 208 -13.38 -13.76 1.31
CA ASP A 208 -13.51 -14.98 2.12
C ASP A 208 -13.43 -14.66 3.62
N PHE A 209 -12.72 -13.59 3.97
CA PHE A 209 -12.53 -13.11 5.34
C PHE A 209 -12.60 -11.59 5.37
N ASP A 210 -13.30 -11.03 6.34
CA ASP A 210 -13.19 -9.63 6.74
C ASP A 210 -12.38 -9.58 8.03
N ILE A 211 -11.37 -8.71 8.10
CA ILE A 211 -10.49 -8.57 9.25
C ILE A 211 -10.49 -7.13 9.77
N ASP A 212 -10.62 -6.99 11.08
CA ASP A 212 -10.54 -5.71 11.79
C ASP A 212 -9.12 -5.41 12.29
N ASP A 213 -8.24 -6.41 12.27
CA ASP A 213 -6.83 -6.31 12.61
C ASP A 213 -5.99 -7.25 11.74
N ILE A 214 -4.88 -6.74 11.22
CA ILE A 214 -3.99 -7.53 10.35
C ILE A 214 -3.45 -8.80 11.04
N PHE A 215 -3.35 -8.82 12.36
CA PHE A 215 -2.87 -9.98 13.11
C PHE A 215 -3.81 -11.19 13.02
N GLU A 216 -5.07 -10.98 12.66
CA GLU A 216 -6.04 -12.07 12.43
C GLU A 216 -5.60 -13.01 11.29
N LEU A 217 -4.78 -12.51 10.35
CA LEU A 217 -4.20 -13.31 9.26
C LEU A 217 -3.40 -14.50 9.77
N VAL A 218 -2.77 -14.38 10.93
CA VAL A 218 -2.01 -15.46 11.57
C VAL A 218 -2.95 -16.62 11.92
N GLY A 219 -4.06 -16.32 12.57
CA GLY A 219 -5.07 -17.31 12.90
C GLY A 219 -5.80 -17.90 11.68
N ILE A 220 -6.01 -17.09 10.64
CA ILE A 220 -6.59 -17.54 9.36
C ILE A 220 -5.65 -18.54 8.69
N ALA A 221 -4.36 -18.21 8.60
CA ALA A 221 -3.35 -19.10 8.02
C ALA A 221 -3.24 -20.42 8.79
N ASP A 222 -3.21 -20.37 10.12
CA ASP A 222 -3.15 -21.55 10.99
C ASP A 222 -4.40 -22.45 10.80
N ARG A 223 -5.62 -21.88 10.72
CA ARG A 223 -6.85 -22.63 10.48
C ARG A 223 -6.85 -23.32 9.11
N ILE A 224 -6.45 -22.62 8.05
CA ILE A 224 -6.44 -23.18 6.69
C ILE A 224 -5.36 -24.27 6.59
N ASN A 225 -4.21 -24.06 7.18
CA ASN A 225 -3.08 -24.99 7.08
C ASN A 225 -3.22 -26.16 8.06
N GLY A 226 -3.76 -25.94 9.24
CA GLY A 226 -4.04 -26.99 10.23
C GLY A 226 -5.18 -27.92 9.81
N ALA A 227 -6.22 -27.39 9.17
CA ALA A 227 -7.31 -28.20 8.63
C ALA A 227 -6.88 -29.12 7.47
N THR A 228 -5.73 -28.83 6.83
CA THR A 228 -5.16 -29.64 5.75
C THR A 228 -3.97 -30.51 6.22
N GLY A 229 -3.54 -30.40 7.47
CA GLY A 229 -2.25 -30.87 7.96
C GLY A 229 -2.25 -32.19 8.70
N SER A 230 -2.19 -33.29 7.95
CA SER A 230 -1.46 -34.50 8.35
C SER A 230 -0.39 -34.82 7.29
N ALA A 231 0.46 -33.85 6.95
CA ALA A 231 1.66 -34.09 6.14
C ALA A 231 2.81 -33.29 6.71
N ALA A 232 3.88 -33.99 7.08
CA ALA A 232 5.12 -33.42 7.56
C ALA A 232 5.68 -32.36 6.58
N PRO A 233 6.38 -31.32 7.05
CA PRO A 233 6.96 -30.32 6.17
C PRO A 233 7.99 -30.97 5.24
N PRO A 234 8.05 -30.59 3.95
CA PRO A 234 9.07 -31.08 3.05
C PRO A 234 10.44 -30.58 3.55
N VAL A 235 11.31 -31.54 3.83
CA VAL A 235 12.74 -31.29 4.08
C VAL A 235 13.33 -30.72 2.78
N GLY A 236 13.80 -29.48 2.81
CA GLY A 236 14.53 -28.88 1.70
C GLY A 236 13.89 -27.60 1.12
N ALA A 237 13.83 -26.53 1.89
CA ALA A 237 13.68 -25.22 1.29
C ALA A 237 14.99 -24.83 0.59
N PRO A 238 14.95 -24.33 -0.68
CA PRO A 238 16.16 -23.80 -1.31
C PRO A 238 16.66 -22.59 -0.51
N ALA A 239 17.97 -22.56 -0.30
CA ALA A 239 18.63 -21.46 0.39
C ALA A 239 18.26 -20.11 -0.27
N ARG A 240 17.98 -19.12 0.55
CA ARG A 240 17.74 -17.74 0.12
C ARG A 240 18.91 -17.29 -0.77
N PRO A 241 18.65 -16.73 -1.97
CA PRO A 241 19.74 -16.23 -2.80
C PRO A 241 20.50 -15.13 -2.04
N PRO A 242 21.81 -15.04 -2.17
CA PRO A 242 22.60 -14.00 -1.53
C PRO A 242 22.15 -12.63 -2.05
N ALA A 243 22.13 -11.64 -1.16
CA ALA A 243 21.89 -10.25 -1.51
C ALA A 243 22.89 -9.82 -2.62
N PRO A 244 22.49 -8.99 -3.59
CA PRO A 244 23.41 -8.50 -4.61
C PRO A 244 24.58 -7.78 -3.93
N ALA A 245 25.79 -8.10 -4.37
CA ALA A 245 27.03 -7.45 -3.92
C ALA A 245 26.93 -5.93 -4.13
N ARG A 246 27.47 -5.19 -3.18
CA ARG A 246 27.54 -3.71 -3.16
C ARG A 246 28.28 -3.14 -4.35
#